data_caedd57536cec8c12cd626c1c343739b
#
_entry.id   caedd57536cec8c12cd626c1c343739b
#
_cell.length_a   1.000
_cell.length_b   1.000
_cell.length_c   1.000
_cell.angle_alpha   90.00
_cell.angle_beta   90.00
_cell.angle_gamma   90.00
#
_symmetry.space_group_name_H-M   'P 1'
#
loop_
_entity.id
_entity.type
_entity.pdbx_description
1 polymer ?
#
loop_
_entity_poly.entity_id
_entity_poly.type
_entity_poly.pdbx_seq_one_letter_code
_entity_poly.pdbx_strand_id
1 'polypeptide(L)'
;MIQSYLNAALKKAEYKMLESGEWFVEIPGFQGVWASYATVEECREELIEILEEWLILKIHDGDEIPIVDGIEIKIKQEEIA
;
A
#
# COMPACT_ATOMS: atom_id res chain seq x y z
N MET A 1 9.15 -10.44 -6.41
CA MET A 1 7.72 -10.65 -6.32
C MET A 1 7.03 -9.63 -5.44
N ILE A 2 7.40 -9.57 -4.15
CA ILE A 2 6.83 -8.56 -3.27
C ILE A 2 7.14 -7.16 -3.76
N GLN A 3 8.37 -6.94 -4.21
CA GLN A 3 8.79 -5.64 -4.72
C GLN A 3 7.95 -5.22 -5.94
N SER A 4 7.69 -6.16 -6.84
CA SER A 4 6.84 -5.88 -8.01
C SER A 4 5.43 -5.50 -7.59
N TYR A 5 4.91 -6.18 -6.59
CA TYR A 5 3.58 -5.90 -6.06
C TYR A 5 3.53 -4.49 -5.46
N LEU A 6 4.51 -4.15 -4.63
CA LEU A 6 4.56 -2.84 -4.00
C LEU A 6 4.67 -1.74 -5.04
N ASN A 7 5.52 -1.93 -6.05
CA ASN A 7 5.67 -0.95 -7.11
C ASN A 7 4.37 -0.76 -7.90
N ALA A 8 3.68 -1.85 -8.20
CA ALA A 8 2.42 -1.78 -8.92
C ALA A 8 1.36 -1.06 -8.09
N ALA A 9 1.29 -1.35 -6.80
CA ALA A 9 0.34 -0.69 -5.92
C ALA A 9 0.62 0.80 -5.81
N LEU A 10 1.89 1.19 -5.70
CA LEU A 10 2.26 2.59 -5.62
C LEU A 10 1.89 3.37 -6.87
N LYS A 11 1.89 2.72 -8.03
CA LYS A 11 1.47 3.36 -9.27
C LYS A 11 -0.02 3.68 -9.29
N LYS A 12 -0.80 3.03 -8.44
CA LYS A 12 -2.24 3.29 -8.34
C LYS A 12 -2.54 4.42 -7.36
N ALA A 13 -1.53 4.96 -6.69
CA ALA A 13 -1.72 6.02 -5.71
C ALA A 13 -2.30 7.26 -6.36
N GLU A 14 -3.25 7.86 -5.68
CA GLU A 14 -3.90 9.10 -6.15
C GLU A 14 -3.57 10.22 -5.19
N TYR A 15 -3.05 11.30 -5.72
CA TYR A 15 -2.64 12.46 -4.95
C TYR A 15 -3.63 13.60 -5.18
N LYS A 16 -3.94 14.33 -4.12
CA LYS A 16 -4.73 15.54 -4.26
C LYS A 16 -4.28 16.58 -3.23
N MET A 17 -4.46 17.84 -3.58
CA MET A 17 -4.17 18.92 -2.67
C MET A 17 -5.41 19.22 -1.84
N LEU A 18 -5.22 19.32 -0.53
CA LEU A 18 -6.28 19.67 0.39
C LEU A 18 -6.42 21.18 0.49
N GLU A 19 -7.54 21.63 1.02
CA GLU A 19 -7.77 23.06 1.20
C GLU A 19 -6.75 23.70 2.12
N SER A 20 -6.21 22.90 3.04
CA SER A 20 -5.16 23.37 3.95
C SER A 20 -3.83 23.65 3.28
N GLY A 21 -3.67 23.22 2.04
CA GLY A 21 -2.41 23.34 1.31
C GLY A 21 -1.52 22.10 1.43
N GLU A 22 -1.94 21.13 2.21
CA GLU A 22 -1.22 19.87 2.31
C GLU A 22 -1.65 18.92 1.21
N TRP A 23 -0.76 17.97 0.90
CA TRP A 23 -1.07 16.93 -0.06
C TRP A 23 -1.63 15.71 0.66
N PHE A 24 -2.54 15.03 0.00
CA PHE A 24 -3.12 13.79 0.48
C PHE A 24 -2.92 12.73 -0.58
N VAL A 25 -2.54 11.53 -0.17
CA VAL A 25 -2.36 10.43 -1.10
C VAL A 25 -3.01 9.17 -0.51
N GLU A 26 -3.64 8.41 -1.38
CA GLU A 26 -4.21 7.12 -0.99
C GLU A 26 -4.10 6.15 -2.15
N ILE A 27 -4.20 4.87 -1.85
CA ILE A 27 -4.26 3.85 -2.88
C ILE A 27 -5.67 3.27 -2.85
N PRO A 28 -6.47 3.49 -3.91
CA PRO A 28 -7.83 2.96 -3.95
C PRO A 28 -7.85 1.45 -3.77
N GLY A 29 -8.77 0.97 -2.95
CA GLY A 29 -8.87 -0.46 -2.67
C GLY A 29 -8.00 -0.94 -1.54
N PHE A 30 -7.12 -0.08 -1.03
CA PHE A 30 -6.24 -0.43 0.09
C PHE A 30 -6.67 0.38 1.30
N GLN A 31 -7.57 -0.18 2.07
CA GLN A 31 -8.13 0.53 3.22
C GLN A 31 -7.07 0.80 4.27
N GLY A 32 -6.94 2.06 4.68
CA GLY A 32 -5.96 2.44 5.67
C GLY A 32 -4.59 2.82 5.11
N VAL A 33 -4.40 2.69 3.80
CA VAL A 33 -3.13 3.07 3.17
C VAL A 33 -3.27 4.47 2.58
N TRP A 34 -2.91 5.46 3.38
CA TRP A 34 -2.98 6.87 2.97
C TRP A 34 -1.97 7.67 3.78
N ALA A 35 -1.64 8.86 3.27
CA ALA A 35 -0.73 9.77 3.97
C ALA A 35 -1.08 11.20 3.61
N SER A 36 -0.73 12.13 4.48
CA SER A 36 -0.96 13.55 4.25
C SER A 36 0.21 14.33 4.82
N TYR A 37 0.87 15.11 3.95
CA TYR A 37 2.06 15.89 4.33
C TYR A 37 2.14 17.14 3.48
N ALA A 38 3.09 17.99 3.79
CA ALA A 38 3.25 19.27 3.10
C ALA A 38 3.71 19.13 1.65
N THR A 39 4.42 18.06 1.33
CA THR A 39 4.94 17.86 -0.04
C THR A 39 4.56 16.48 -0.56
N VAL A 40 4.55 16.37 -1.89
CA VAL A 40 4.27 15.10 -2.55
C VAL A 40 5.35 14.08 -2.19
N GLU A 41 6.60 14.53 -2.12
CA GLU A 41 7.71 13.64 -1.80
C GLU A 41 7.55 13.03 -0.41
N GLU A 42 7.16 13.84 0.56
CA GLU A 42 6.93 13.33 1.92
C GLU A 42 5.76 12.34 1.95
N CYS A 43 4.70 12.66 1.22
CA CYS A 43 3.55 11.76 1.11
C CYS A 43 3.96 10.42 0.55
N ARG A 44 4.78 10.43 -0.50
CA ARG A 44 5.22 9.20 -1.14
C ARG A 44 6.09 8.35 -0.21
N GLU A 45 7.02 8.99 0.48
CA GLU A 45 7.91 8.27 1.40
C GLU A 45 7.12 7.60 2.51
N GLU A 46 6.18 8.33 3.08
CA GLU A 46 5.35 7.78 4.15
C GLU A 46 4.44 6.68 3.61
N LEU A 47 3.89 6.87 2.43
CA LEU A 47 3.01 5.90 1.82
C LEU A 47 3.71 4.56 1.61
N ILE A 48 4.97 4.61 1.18
CA ILE A 48 5.77 3.39 0.98
C ILE A 48 5.87 2.61 2.29
N GLU A 49 6.19 3.30 3.38
CA GLU A 49 6.32 2.65 4.68
C GLU A 49 4.99 2.08 5.16
N ILE A 50 3.93 2.85 5.00
CA ILE A 50 2.60 2.40 5.41
C ILE A 50 2.17 1.18 4.60
N LEU A 51 2.43 1.19 3.30
CA LEU A 51 2.07 0.08 2.44
C LEU A 51 2.84 -1.19 2.81
N GLU A 52 4.14 -1.05 3.10
CA GLU A 52 4.95 -2.19 3.51
C GLU A 52 4.44 -2.79 4.82
N GLU A 53 4.14 -1.94 5.80
CA GLU A 53 3.60 -2.40 7.07
C GLU A 53 2.23 -3.05 6.90
N TRP A 54 1.39 -2.43 6.07
CA TRP A 54 0.07 -2.96 5.77
C TRP A 54 0.16 -4.36 5.17
N LEU A 55 1.10 -4.55 4.24
CA LEU A 55 1.27 -5.84 3.58
C LEU A 55 1.76 -6.90 4.57
N ILE A 56 2.72 -6.53 5.42
CA ILE A 56 3.24 -7.43 6.43
C ILE A 56 2.12 -7.89 7.37
N LEU A 57 1.27 -6.97 7.80
CA LEU A 57 0.15 -7.30 8.67
C LEU A 57 -0.86 -8.20 7.99
N LYS A 58 -1.16 -7.95 6.71
CA LYS A 58 -2.08 -8.79 5.96
C LYS A 58 -1.56 -10.21 5.83
N ILE A 59 -0.27 -10.34 5.55
CA ILE A 59 0.36 -11.66 5.45
C ILE A 59 0.32 -12.36 6.80
N HIS A 60 0.65 -11.63 7.86
CA HIS A 60 0.66 -12.19 9.21
C HIS A 60 -0.72 -12.69 9.64
N ASP A 61 -1.76 -11.91 9.33
CA ASP A 61 -3.13 -12.22 9.76
C ASP A 61 -3.83 -13.20 8.82
N GLY A 62 -3.22 -13.52 7.69
CA GLY A 62 -3.84 -14.41 6.72
C GLY A 62 -5.00 -13.78 5.97
N ASP A 63 -5.07 -12.46 5.96
CA ASP A 63 -6.13 -11.72 5.27
C ASP A 63 -5.94 -11.73 3.76
N GLU A 64 -7.04 -11.49 3.06
CA GLU A 64 -6.97 -11.37 1.61
C GLU A 64 -6.18 -10.13 1.21
N ILE A 65 -5.31 -10.30 0.22
CA ILE A 65 -4.50 -9.20 -0.31
C ILE A 65 -5.00 -8.91 -1.72
N PRO A 66 -5.37 -7.65 -2.02
CA PRO A 66 -5.87 -7.32 -3.36
C PRO A 66 -4.87 -7.65 -4.46
N ILE A 67 -5.38 -8.11 -5.58
CA ILE A 67 -4.55 -8.35 -6.77
C ILE A 67 -4.36 -7.00 -7.46
N VAL A 68 -3.10 -6.67 -7.80
CA VAL A 68 -2.77 -5.42 -8.47
C VAL A 68 -2.05 -5.73 -9.76
N ASP A 69 -2.59 -5.24 -10.88
CA ASP A 69 -2.03 -5.46 -12.22
C ASP A 69 -1.72 -6.92 -12.50
N GLY A 70 -2.61 -7.80 -12.04
CA GLY A 70 -2.42 -9.24 -12.21
C GLY A 70 -1.41 -9.85 -11.28
N ILE A 71 -0.80 -9.05 -10.39
CA ILE A 71 0.17 -9.57 -9.43
C ILE A 71 -0.55 -10.00 -8.18
N GLU A 72 -0.41 -11.26 -7.84
CA GLU A 72 -1.06 -11.83 -6.68
C GLU A 72 -0.02 -12.31 -5.68
N ILE A 73 -0.19 -11.96 -4.42
CA ILE A 73 0.66 -12.49 -3.36
C ILE A 73 -0.09 -13.63 -2.70
N LYS A 74 0.45 -14.83 -2.85
CA LYS A 74 -0.14 -16.02 -2.26
C LYS A 74 0.51 -16.31 -0.94
N ILE A 75 -0.32 -16.36 0.08
CA ILE A 75 0.16 -16.76 1.39
C ILE A 75 0.16 -18.27 1.42
N LYS A 76 1.35 -18.84 1.46
CA LYS A 76 1.48 -20.28 1.64
C LYS A 76 1.29 -20.56 3.10
N GLN A 77 0.16 -21.13 3.42
CA GLN A 77 0.02 -21.74 4.71
C GLN A 77 0.73 -23.08 4.61
N GLU A 78 1.92 -23.11 5.10
CA GLU A 78 2.58 -24.37 5.27
C GLU A 78 1.97 -25.05 6.44
N GLU A 79 1.31 -26.13 6.14
CA GLU A 79 0.91 -27.04 7.18
C GLU A 79 2.15 -27.70 7.69
N ILE A 80 2.62 -27.21 8.79
CA ILE A 80 3.64 -27.93 9.51
C ILE A 80 2.88 -28.95 10.32
N ALA A 81 2.77 -30.06 9.75
CA ALA A 81 2.21 -31.14 10.50
C ALA A 81 3.28 -31.66 11.45
#